data_dcddba916b4b2b1603636e9f9663fb19
#
_entry.id   dcddba916b4b2b1603636e9f9663fb19
#
_cell.length_a   1.000
_cell.length_b   1.000
_cell.length_c   1.000
_cell.angle_alpha   90.00
_cell.angle_beta   90.00
_cell.angle_gamma   90.00
#
_symmetry.space_group_name_H-M   'P 1'
#
loop_
_entity.id
_entity.type
_entity.pdbx_description
1 polymer ?
#
loop_
_entity_poly.entity_id
_entity_poly.type
_entity_poly.pdbx_seq_one_letter_code
_entity_poly.pdbx_strand_id
1 'polypeptide(L)'
;LPILGTLGSLLGLGGIWNGQAVPPSRAAGWALFGIALFALLALGWSAVPRRWLVLAGVGFALAVASWAGLTAPIVSHVPGAGLLRDGQKWLILAIPAFVAAAGALEPRRALAAAAFAVLQVPDAPVALAALTPTTVDVPAVDHRGRDVVFESRPTLTTIDGHPVVDPAPKAMNVVESGALTVDGVPVDAPSPRWVAAQAAIPDPARLRELGVGVVVRADGTVMESGAPARPLPPAGIALFAMWCVVPLVACVRDHTHIKSAADQ
;
A
#
# COMPACT_ATOMS: atom_id res chain seq x y z
N LEU A 1 8.96 -16.64 2.02
CA LEU A 1 10.13 -16.97 1.20
C LEU A 1 10.50 -18.44 1.37
N PRO A 2 10.85 -19.17 0.31
CA PRO A 2 11.07 -20.64 0.38
C PRO A 2 12.13 -21.07 1.39
N ILE A 3 13.25 -20.33 1.48
CA ILE A 3 14.37 -20.68 2.35
C ILE A 3 14.17 -20.20 3.80
N LEU A 4 13.65 -18.99 3.98
CA LEU A 4 13.55 -18.35 5.29
C LEU A 4 12.21 -18.62 6.00
N GLY A 5 11.21 -19.09 5.28
CA GLY A 5 9.84 -19.10 5.77
C GLY A 5 9.31 -17.69 6.07
N THR A 6 8.16 -17.63 6.72
CA THR A 6 7.53 -16.33 7.04
C THR A 6 8.30 -15.58 8.11
N LEU A 7 8.57 -16.20 9.25
CA LEU A 7 9.25 -15.54 10.38
C LEU A 7 10.67 -15.10 10.03
N GLY A 8 11.45 -15.95 9.37
CA GLY A 8 12.81 -15.58 8.95
C GLY A 8 12.83 -14.41 7.96
N SER A 9 11.80 -14.30 7.12
CA SER A 9 11.67 -13.18 6.20
C SER A 9 11.47 -11.82 6.90
N LEU A 10 10.87 -11.81 8.08
CA LEU A 10 10.66 -10.57 8.86
C LEU A 10 11.97 -9.91 9.26
N LEU A 11 13.02 -10.70 9.54
CA LEU A 11 14.34 -10.18 9.96
C LEU A 11 14.99 -9.32 8.87
N GLY A 12 14.74 -9.65 7.59
CA GLY A 12 15.14 -8.83 6.43
C GLY A 12 14.08 -7.80 6.02
N LEU A 13 13.23 -7.35 6.95
CA LEU A 13 12.11 -6.44 6.74
C LEU A 13 11.00 -7.00 5.84
N GLY A 14 10.81 -8.31 5.85
CA GLY A 14 9.69 -8.97 5.22
C GLY A 14 9.84 -9.20 3.72
N GLY A 15 8.74 -9.28 3.06
CA GLY A 15 8.64 -9.53 1.62
C GLY A 15 7.30 -9.02 1.09
N ILE A 16 6.99 -9.33 -0.17
CA ILE A 16 5.70 -9.03 -0.77
C ILE A 16 4.77 -10.25 -0.66
N TRP A 17 3.47 -9.99 -0.53
CA TRP A 17 2.44 -11.05 -0.48
C TRP A 17 2.29 -11.82 -1.81
N ASN A 18 2.57 -11.15 -2.94
CA ASN A 18 2.50 -11.77 -4.26
C ASN A 18 3.81 -12.50 -4.59
N GLY A 19 3.78 -13.83 -4.60
CA GLY A 19 4.94 -14.66 -4.92
C GLY A 19 5.54 -14.40 -6.31
N GLN A 20 4.72 -13.99 -7.29
CA GLN A 20 5.19 -13.67 -8.64
C GLN A 20 5.99 -12.36 -8.71
N ALA A 21 5.78 -11.46 -7.74
CA ALA A 21 6.52 -10.21 -7.64
C ALA A 21 7.77 -10.31 -6.75
N VAL A 22 8.07 -11.49 -6.19
CA VAL A 22 9.29 -11.72 -5.41
C VAL A 22 10.47 -11.82 -6.36
N PRO A 23 11.50 -10.97 -6.21
CA PRO A 23 12.72 -11.08 -7.01
C PRO A 23 13.35 -12.46 -6.87
N PRO A 24 13.88 -13.07 -7.96
CA PRO A 24 14.48 -14.42 -7.92
C PRO A 24 15.56 -14.59 -6.84
N SER A 25 16.37 -13.56 -6.60
CA SER A 25 17.37 -13.57 -5.52
C SER A 25 16.75 -13.80 -4.14
N ARG A 26 15.59 -13.22 -3.85
CA ARG A 26 14.88 -13.39 -2.57
C ARG A 26 14.30 -14.81 -2.40
N ALA A 27 14.03 -15.50 -3.49
CA ALA A 27 13.62 -16.90 -3.48
C ALA A 27 14.80 -17.87 -3.33
N ALA A 28 16.02 -17.38 -3.57
CA ALA A 28 17.27 -18.12 -3.46
C ALA A 28 18.05 -17.78 -2.18
N GLY A 29 19.28 -18.24 -2.06
CA GLY A 29 20.15 -18.09 -0.88
C GLY A 29 20.46 -16.64 -0.49
N TRP A 30 20.32 -15.67 -1.40
CA TRP A 30 20.54 -14.24 -1.12
C TRP A 30 19.64 -13.68 -0.02
N ALA A 31 18.48 -14.27 0.20
CA ALA A 31 17.61 -13.90 1.31
C ALA A 31 18.27 -14.07 2.70
N LEU A 32 19.30 -14.94 2.82
CA LEU A 32 20.06 -15.12 4.06
C LEU A 32 20.82 -13.85 4.48
N PHE A 33 21.16 -12.95 3.54
CA PHE A 33 21.75 -11.67 3.88
C PHE A 33 20.82 -10.77 4.72
N GLY A 34 19.51 -10.99 4.67
CA GLY A 34 18.56 -10.32 5.57
C GLY A 34 18.77 -10.74 7.05
N ILE A 35 19.05 -12.03 7.30
CA ILE A 35 19.40 -12.53 8.64
C ILE A 35 20.76 -12.00 9.08
N ALA A 36 21.76 -12.03 8.18
CA ALA A 36 23.08 -11.51 8.47
C ALA A 36 23.04 -10.00 8.79
N LEU A 37 22.26 -9.23 8.03
CA LEU A 37 22.00 -7.83 8.32
C LEU A 37 21.42 -7.65 9.72
N PHE A 38 20.35 -8.37 10.06
CA PHE A 38 19.72 -8.29 11.37
C PHE A 38 20.69 -8.59 12.51
N ALA A 39 21.46 -9.68 12.38
CA ALA A 39 22.48 -10.08 13.37
C ALA A 39 23.56 -8.99 13.53
N LEU A 40 23.98 -8.38 12.43
CA LEU A 40 24.98 -7.29 12.48
C LEU A 40 24.42 -6.04 13.15
N LEU A 41 23.18 -5.65 12.84
CA LEU A 41 22.50 -4.52 13.47
C LEU A 41 22.25 -4.75 14.96
N ALA A 42 22.06 -6.00 15.40
CA ALA A 42 21.92 -6.34 16.81
C ALA A 42 23.12 -5.88 17.66
N LEU A 43 24.31 -5.80 17.10
CA LEU A 43 25.48 -5.27 17.79
C LEU A 43 25.38 -3.78 18.15
N GLY A 44 24.58 -3.03 17.41
CA GLY A 44 24.33 -1.61 17.64
C GLY A 44 23.08 -1.31 18.49
N TRP A 45 22.29 -2.31 18.87
CA TRP A 45 20.98 -2.10 19.51
C TRP A 45 21.06 -1.41 20.88
N SER A 46 22.14 -1.60 21.61
CA SER A 46 22.35 -0.92 22.91
C SER A 46 22.37 0.61 22.78
N ALA A 47 22.76 1.14 21.63
CA ALA A 47 22.78 2.58 21.35
C ALA A 47 21.46 3.11 20.79
N VAL A 48 20.50 2.23 20.43
CA VAL A 48 19.22 2.66 19.88
C VAL A 48 18.31 3.22 20.98
N PRO A 49 17.73 4.42 20.81
CA PRO A 49 16.77 4.96 21.76
C PRO A 49 15.60 3.99 22.01
N ARG A 50 15.24 3.77 23.26
CA ARG A 50 14.20 2.81 23.68
C ARG A 50 12.88 2.99 22.93
N ARG A 51 12.50 4.23 22.60
CA ARG A 51 11.28 4.54 21.81
C ARG A 51 11.28 3.86 20.45
N TRP A 52 12.42 3.79 19.76
CA TRP A 52 12.53 3.14 18.46
C TRP A 52 12.52 1.62 18.57
N LEU A 53 13.10 1.06 19.64
CA LEU A 53 13.02 -0.37 19.92
C LEU A 53 11.58 -0.80 20.21
N VAL A 54 10.83 0.01 20.98
CA VAL A 54 9.41 -0.23 21.25
C VAL A 54 8.61 -0.17 19.96
N LEU A 55 8.85 0.84 19.12
CA LEU A 55 8.18 0.99 17.82
C LEU A 55 8.46 -0.21 16.90
N ALA A 56 9.72 -0.65 16.83
CA ALA A 56 10.11 -1.85 16.09
C ALA A 56 9.40 -3.09 16.64
N GLY A 57 9.38 -3.27 17.96
CA GLY A 57 8.68 -4.37 18.63
C GLY A 57 7.19 -4.41 18.28
N VAL A 58 6.52 -3.26 18.27
CA VAL A 58 5.12 -3.13 17.84
C VAL A 58 4.97 -3.55 16.38
N GLY A 59 5.86 -3.09 15.48
CA GLY A 59 5.83 -3.47 14.07
C GLY A 59 5.97 -4.98 13.86
N PHE A 60 6.94 -5.62 14.52
CA PHE A 60 7.11 -7.08 14.47
C PHE A 60 5.92 -7.83 15.08
N ALA A 61 5.39 -7.36 16.22
CA ALA A 61 4.24 -7.98 16.87
C ALA A 61 2.99 -7.94 15.97
N LEU A 62 2.71 -6.79 15.32
CA LEU A 62 1.60 -6.64 14.38
C LEU A 62 1.80 -7.51 13.13
N ALA A 63 3.02 -7.61 12.61
CA ALA A 63 3.32 -8.46 11.46
C ALA A 63 3.09 -9.95 11.79
N VAL A 64 3.52 -10.42 12.96
CA VAL A 64 3.30 -11.78 13.44
C VAL A 64 1.82 -12.03 13.73
N ALA A 65 1.13 -11.10 14.38
CA ALA A 65 -0.30 -11.21 14.66
C ALA A 65 -1.13 -11.33 13.37
N SER A 66 -0.79 -10.53 12.35
CA SER A 66 -1.43 -10.62 11.03
C SER A 66 -1.17 -11.97 10.36
N TRP A 67 0.07 -12.45 10.39
CA TRP A 67 0.42 -13.76 9.86
C TRP A 67 -0.29 -14.92 10.59
N ALA A 68 -0.42 -14.81 11.90
CA ALA A 68 -1.14 -15.81 12.73
C ALA A 68 -2.67 -15.74 12.58
N GLY A 69 -3.20 -14.83 11.75
CA GLY A 69 -4.64 -14.66 11.55
C GLY A 69 -5.37 -13.94 12.68
N LEU A 70 -4.65 -13.42 13.69
CA LEU A 70 -5.27 -12.74 14.84
C LEU A 70 -5.96 -11.42 14.46
N THR A 71 -5.61 -10.83 13.31
CA THR A 71 -6.26 -9.62 12.78
C THR A 71 -7.53 -9.91 11.98
N ALA A 72 -7.80 -11.18 11.63
CA ALA A 72 -8.91 -11.55 10.77
C ALA A 72 -10.30 -11.07 11.27
N PRO A 73 -10.64 -11.18 12.57
CA PRO A 73 -11.92 -10.68 13.06
C PRO A 73 -12.08 -9.16 12.92
N ILE A 74 -10.98 -8.40 13.06
CA ILE A 74 -11.01 -6.95 12.88
C ILE A 74 -11.17 -6.62 11.40
N VAL A 75 -10.43 -7.30 10.53
CA VAL A 75 -10.48 -7.10 9.07
C VAL A 75 -11.88 -7.38 8.51
N SER A 76 -12.58 -8.40 9.03
CA SER A 76 -13.91 -8.80 8.55
C SER A 76 -15.06 -7.91 9.04
N HIS A 77 -14.89 -7.21 10.18
CA HIS A 77 -16.01 -6.47 10.80
C HIS A 77 -15.82 -4.95 10.83
N VAL A 78 -14.58 -4.45 10.66
CA VAL A 78 -14.30 -3.02 10.75
C VAL A 78 -14.05 -2.45 9.36
N PRO A 79 -14.90 -1.52 8.87
CA PRO A 79 -14.68 -0.85 7.59
C PRO A 79 -13.30 -0.18 7.53
N GLY A 80 -12.56 -0.41 6.46
CA GLY A 80 -11.20 0.13 6.29
C GLY A 80 -10.07 -0.67 6.97
N ALA A 81 -10.38 -1.67 7.79
CA ALA A 81 -9.38 -2.50 8.44
C ALA A 81 -8.65 -3.49 7.50
N GLY A 82 -9.03 -3.54 6.23
CA GLY A 82 -8.35 -4.37 5.21
C GLY A 82 -6.83 -4.14 5.12
N LEU A 83 -6.36 -2.95 5.49
CA LEU A 83 -4.93 -2.64 5.57
C LEU A 83 -4.18 -3.47 6.61
N LEU A 84 -4.86 -3.98 7.64
CA LEU A 84 -4.26 -4.84 8.67
C LEU A 84 -3.94 -6.25 8.15
N ARG A 85 -4.51 -6.66 7.02
CA ARG A 85 -4.26 -7.96 6.38
C ARG A 85 -2.81 -8.11 5.93
N ASP A 86 -2.20 -7.03 5.45
CA ASP A 86 -0.85 -7.04 4.87
C ASP A 86 0.22 -6.86 5.95
N GLY A 87 0.45 -7.90 6.75
CA GLY A 87 1.33 -7.88 7.92
C GLY A 87 2.74 -7.33 7.66
N GLN A 88 3.32 -7.57 6.48
CA GLN A 88 4.66 -7.08 6.13
C GLN A 88 4.78 -5.55 6.14
N LYS A 89 3.69 -4.81 5.95
CA LYS A 89 3.71 -3.33 5.97
C LYS A 89 4.05 -2.77 7.34
N TRP A 90 3.75 -3.50 8.42
CA TRP A 90 4.04 -3.07 9.78
C TRP A 90 5.53 -3.02 10.09
N LEU A 91 6.36 -3.75 9.33
CA LEU A 91 7.81 -3.72 9.50
C LEU A 91 8.45 -2.37 9.16
N ILE A 92 7.73 -1.46 8.49
CA ILE A 92 8.18 -0.08 8.30
C ILE A 92 8.45 0.61 9.64
N LEU A 93 7.74 0.22 10.70
CA LEU A 93 7.94 0.75 12.05
C LEU A 93 9.30 0.35 12.66
N ALA A 94 9.95 -0.69 12.13
CA ALA A 94 11.27 -1.11 12.56
C ALA A 94 12.42 -0.33 11.89
N ILE A 95 12.15 0.35 10.77
CA ILE A 95 13.18 1.07 9.99
C ILE A 95 13.94 2.09 10.85
N PRO A 96 13.31 2.95 11.68
CA PRO A 96 14.05 3.90 12.50
C PRO A 96 15.04 3.24 13.48
N ALA A 97 14.67 2.08 14.06
CA ALA A 97 15.56 1.33 14.92
C ALA A 97 16.73 0.70 14.16
N PHE A 98 16.47 0.17 12.95
CA PHE A 98 17.50 -0.41 12.09
C PHE A 98 18.51 0.66 11.64
N VAL A 99 18.03 1.83 11.23
CA VAL A 99 18.90 2.96 10.84
C VAL A 99 19.74 3.45 12.01
N ALA A 100 19.13 3.61 13.21
CA ALA A 100 19.85 4.02 14.40
C ALA A 100 20.90 2.97 14.82
N ALA A 101 20.58 1.67 14.74
CA ALA A 101 21.51 0.59 15.02
C ALA A 101 22.68 0.59 14.03
N ALA A 102 22.41 0.78 12.72
CA ALA A 102 23.45 0.87 11.71
C ALA A 102 24.37 2.05 11.93
N GLY A 103 23.82 3.22 12.31
CA GLY A 103 24.60 4.43 12.62
C GLY A 103 25.47 4.31 13.88
N ALA A 104 25.17 3.35 14.76
CA ALA A 104 25.98 3.06 15.95
C ALA A 104 27.10 2.05 15.72
N LEU A 105 27.17 1.44 14.53
CA LEU A 105 28.22 0.49 14.19
C LEU A 105 29.54 1.21 13.81
N GLU A 106 30.65 0.53 14.05
CA GLU A 106 31.94 0.97 13.47
C GLU A 106 31.86 1.07 11.95
N PRO A 107 32.61 1.96 11.28
CA PRO A 107 32.52 2.21 9.83
C PRO A 107 32.59 0.94 8.96
N ARG A 108 33.47 -0.01 9.32
CA ARG A 108 33.59 -1.28 8.55
C ARG A 108 32.34 -2.15 8.69
N ARG A 109 31.74 -2.20 9.87
CA ARG A 109 30.50 -2.95 10.13
C ARG A 109 29.29 -2.25 9.50
N ALA A 110 29.25 -0.92 9.53
CA ALA A 110 28.23 -0.14 8.84
C ALA A 110 28.26 -0.37 7.31
N LEU A 111 29.46 -0.42 6.73
CA LEU A 111 29.64 -0.76 5.33
C LEU A 111 29.17 -2.20 5.02
N ALA A 112 29.49 -3.16 5.90
CA ALA A 112 29.01 -4.52 5.75
C ALA A 112 27.47 -4.60 5.86
N ALA A 113 26.84 -3.83 6.77
CA ALA A 113 25.39 -3.73 6.89
C ALA A 113 24.77 -3.17 5.59
N ALA A 114 25.34 -2.13 5.01
CA ALA A 114 24.92 -1.58 3.72
C ALA A 114 25.06 -2.61 2.60
N ALA A 115 26.17 -3.35 2.55
CA ALA A 115 26.37 -4.44 1.60
C ALA A 115 25.31 -5.55 1.76
N PHE A 116 25.02 -5.99 2.98
CA PHE A 116 23.99 -7.00 3.23
C PHE A 116 22.57 -6.51 2.88
N ALA A 117 22.28 -5.23 3.11
CA ALA A 117 21.01 -4.64 2.70
C ALA A 117 20.82 -4.68 1.17
N VAL A 118 21.87 -4.45 0.39
CA VAL A 118 21.83 -4.55 -1.08
C VAL A 118 21.83 -6.01 -1.54
N LEU A 119 22.70 -6.84 -0.96
CA LEU A 119 22.87 -8.23 -1.38
C LEU A 119 21.66 -9.13 -1.11
N GLN A 120 20.76 -8.77 -0.20
CA GLN A 120 19.52 -9.55 -0.05
C GLN A 120 18.56 -9.44 -1.25
N VAL A 121 18.75 -8.43 -2.14
CA VAL A 121 17.96 -8.21 -3.37
C VAL A 121 18.86 -7.60 -4.46
N PRO A 122 19.91 -8.28 -4.92
CA PRO A 122 20.86 -7.72 -5.88
C PRO A 122 20.25 -7.52 -7.27
N ASP A 123 19.16 -8.19 -7.58
CA ASP A 123 18.41 -8.11 -8.83
C ASP A 123 17.26 -7.08 -8.81
N ALA A 124 17.13 -6.28 -7.75
CA ALA A 124 16.13 -5.21 -7.70
C ALA A 124 16.19 -4.24 -8.91
N PRO A 125 17.36 -3.84 -9.44
CA PRO A 125 17.43 -3.02 -10.65
C PRO A 125 16.84 -3.69 -11.90
N VAL A 126 16.93 -5.02 -12.00
CA VAL A 126 16.36 -5.78 -13.13
C VAL A 126 14.84 -5.72 -13.11
N ALA A 127 14.22 -5.76 -11.92
CA ALA A 127 12.78 -5.60 -11.79
C ALA A 127 12.32 -4.21 -12.27
N LEU A 128 13.12 -3.17 -12.05
CA LEU A 128 12.83 -1.83 -12.55
C LEU A 128 13.00 -1.73 -14.08
N ALA A 129 13.96 -2.43 -14.67
CA ALA A 129 14.18 -2.46 -16.10
C ALA A 129 13.01 -3.12 -16.87
N ALA A 130 12.22 -3.96 -16.21
CA ALA A 130 11.02 -4.55 -16.79
C ALA A 130 9.82 -3.58 -16.86
N LEU A 131 9.89 -2.43 -16.17
CA LEU A 131 8.83 -1.41 -16.20
C LEU A 131 8.95 -0.59 -17.49
N THR A 132 7.96 -0.74 -18.35
CA THR A 132 7.85 0.06 -19.58
C THR A 132 6.77 1.12 -19.40
N PRO A 133 7.04 2.39 -19.77
CA PRO A 133 6.00 3.40 -19.82
C PRO A 133 4.90 2.95 -20.78
N THR A 134 3.66 2.96 -20.28
CA THR A 134 2.50 2.61 -21.11
C THR A 134 1.44 3.68 -20.96
N THR A 135 0.78 4.04 -22.06
CA THR A 135 -0.36 4.96 -22.05
C THR A 135 -1.62 4.13 -22.00
N VAL A 136 -2.46 4.43 -21.03
CA VAL A 136 -3.78 3.79 -20.89
C VAL A 136 -4.85 4.84 -21.16
N ASP A 137 -5.72 4.57 -22.11
CA ASP A 137 -6.82 5.47 -22.40
C ASP A 137 -7.85 5.44 -21.27
N VAL A 138 -8.03 6.59 -20.67
CA VAL A 138 -9.14 6.83 -19.74
C VAL A 138 -10.28 7.44 -20.53
N PRO A 139 -11.52 6.91 -20.43
CA PRO A 139 -12.64 7.48 -21.12
C PRO A 139 -12.82 8.97 -20.79
N ALA A 140 -12.90 9.80 -21.83
CA ALA A 140 -13.17 11.24 -21.67
C ALA A 140 -14.65 11.45 -21.32
N VAL A 141 -14.95 11.47 -20.01
CA VAL A 141 -16.31 11.64 -19.49
C VAL A 141 -16.36 12.96 -18.70
N ASP A 142 -17.32 13.82 -19.06
CA ASP A 142 -17.58 15.05 -18.29
C ASP A 142 -18.32 14.72 -16.98
N HIS A 143 -17.57 14.28 -15.98
CA HIS A 143 -18.14 13.85 -14.70
C HIS A 143 -18.33 15.00 -13.70
N ARG A 144 -17.61 16.12 -13.81
CA ARG A 144 -17.68 17.30 -12.90
C ARG A 144 -17.65 16.93 -11.42
N GLY A 145 -16.81 15.96 -11.03
CA GLY A 145 -16.72 15.48 -9.64
C GLY A 145 -17.88 14.60 -9.18
N ARG A 146 -18.82 14.26 -10.07
CA ARG A 146 -19.91 13.31 -9.79
C ARG A 146 -19.42 11.89 -9.84
N ASP A 147 -20.10 10.98 -9.14
CA ASP A 147 -19.81 9.54 -9.21
C ASP A 147 -20.25 8.97 -10.58
N VAL A 148 -19.40 8.15 -11.16
CA VAL A 148 -19.56 7.53 -12.49
C VAL A 148 -19.73 6.03 -12.34
N VAL A 149 -20.73 5.45 -13.01
CA VAL A 149 -20.84 3.99 -13.15
C VAL A 149 -20.68 3.61 -14.64
N PHE A 150 -19.86 2.60 -14.87
CA PHE A 150 -19.72 1.97 -16.19
C PHE A 150 -20.57 0.71 -16.25
N GLU A 151 -21.36 0.54 -17.30
CA GLU A 151 -22.21 -0.63 -17.49
C GLU A 151 -21.41 -1.92 -17.69
N SER A 152 -20.27 -1.83 -18.39
CA SER A 152 -19.47 -3.01 -18.78
C SER A 152 -17.96 -2.82 -18.72
N ARG A 153 -17.47 -2.01 -17.75
CA ARG A 153 -16.04 -1.79 -17.60
C ARG A 153 -15.45 -2.70 -16.52
N PRO A 154 -14.46 -3.54 -16.84
CA PRO A 154 -13.84 -4.42 -15.85
C PRO A 154 -12.86 -3.65 -14.95
N THR A 155 -12.65 -4.14 -13.73
CA THR A 155 -11.65 -3.61 -12.79
C THR A 155 -10.21 -3.85 -13.28
N LEU A 156 -10.01 -4.91 -14.05
CA LEU A 156 -8.74 -5.24 -14.69
C LEU A 156 -8.93 -5.16 -16.21
N THR A 157 -8.00 -4.51 -16.88
CA THR A 157 -7.90 -4.49 -18.34
C THR A 157 -6.60 -5.14 -18.78
N THR A 158 -6.48 -5.53 -20.04
CA THR A 158 -5.26 -6.11 -20.59
C THR A 158 -4.66 -5.14 -21.60
N ILE A 159 -3.38 -4.79 -21.39
CA ILE A 159 -2.61 -3.95 -22.32
C ILE A 159 -1.37 -4.74 -22.72
N ASP A 160 -1.18 -4.94 -24.01
CA ASP A 160 -0.07 -5.71 -24.57
C ASP A 160 0.09 -7.10 -23.91
N GLY A 161 -1.04 -7.75 -23.59
CA GLY A 161 -1.06 -9.06 -22.94
C GLY A 161 -0.84 -9.04 -21.42
N HIS A 162 -0.61 -7.88 -20.81
CA HIS A 162 -0.41 -7.75 -19.37
C HIS A 162 -1.67 -7.24 -18.67
N PRO A 163 -2.08 -7.84 -17.54
CA PRO A 163 -3.21 -7.34 -16.75
C PRO A 163 -2.82 -6.04 -16.05
N VAL A 164 -3.63 -5.01 -16.22
CA VAL A 164 -3.46 -3.68 -15.65
C VAL A 164 -4.73 -3.29 -14.90
N VAL A 165 -4.59 -2.72 -13.73
CA VAL A 165 -5.73 -2.13 -13.01
C VAL A 165 -6.27 -0.96 -13.82
N ASP A 166 -7.59 -0.91 -14.02
CA ASP A 166 -8.24 0.18 -14.73
C ASP A 166 -7.84 1.54 -14.14
N PRO A 167 -7.31 2.47 -14.94
CA PRO A 167 -6.92 3.79 -14.48
C PRO A 167 -8.10 4.76 -14.25
N ALA A 168 -9.30 4.45 -14.75
CA ALA A 168 -10.47 5.31 -14.62
C ALA A 168 -10.75 5.74 -13.15
N PRO A 169 -10.65 4.86 -12.12
CA PRO A 169 -10.85 5.25 -10.74
C PRO A 169 -9.83 6.28 -10.20
N LYS A 170 -8.70 6.45 -10.88
CA LYS A 170 -7.72 7.48 -10.54
C LYS A 170 -8.03 8.83 -11.15
N ALA A 171 -8.78 8.85 -12.23
CA ALA A 171 -9.16 10.07 -12.95
C ALA A 171 -10.53 10.61 -12.54
N MET A 172 -11.42 9.72 -12.08
CA MET A 172 -12.79 10.08 -11.71
C MET A 172 -13.32 9.19 -10.57
N ASN A 173 -14.42 9.60 -9.94
CA ASN A 173 -15.06 8.84 -8.87
C ASN A 173 -15.88 7.68 -9.46
N VAL A 174 -15.25 6.55 -9.74
CA VAL A 174 -15.93 5.38 -10.28
C VAL A 174 -16.61 4.59 -9.16
N VAL A 175 -17.86 4.17 -9.40
CA VAL A 175 -18.53 3.16 -8.57
C VAL A 175 -18.06 1.80 -9.05
N GLU A 176 -17.07 1.25 -8.34
CA GLU A 176 -16.42 0.00 -8.70
C GLU A 176 -17.14 -1.23 -8.15
N SER A 177 -17.07 -2.31 -8.89
CA SER A 177 -17.57 -3.61 -8.44
C SER A 177 -16.80 -4.10 -7.20
N GLY A 178 -15.48 -4.03 -7.21
CA GLY A 178 -14.62 -4.64 -6.20
C GLY A 178 -14.67 -6.19 -6.21
N ALA A 179 -15.43 -6.79 -7.12
CA ALA A 179 -15.49 -8.25 -7.24
C ALA A 179 -14.13 -8.81 -7.66
N LEU A 180 -13.76 -9.91 -7.05
CA LEU A 180 -12.56 -10.67 -7.39
C LEU A 180 -12.94 -12.11 -7.72
N THR A 181 -12.49 -12.56 -8.89
CA THR A 181 -12.60 -13.96 -9.31
C THR A 181 -11.20 -14.49 -9.57
N VAL A 182 -10.86 -15.64 -8.99
CA VAL A 182 -9.58 -16.31 -9.18
C VAL A 182 -9.86 -17.70 -9.73
N ASP A 183 -9.29 -18.02 -10.88
CA ASP A 183 -9.49 -19.30 -11.60
C ASP A 183 -10.97 -19.67 -11.78
N GLY A 184 -11.82 -18.67 -12.07
CA GLY A 184 -13.27 -18.84 -12.25
C GLY A 184 -14.07 -18.94 -10.94
N VAL A 185 -13.42 -18.93 -9.78
CA VAL A 185 -14.08 -18.98 -8.47
C VAL A 185 -14.21 -17.56 -7.90
N PRO A 186 -15.43 -17.08 -7.59
CA PRO A 186 -15.61 -15.80 -6.91
C PRO A 186 -14.99 -15.83 -5.51
N VAL A 187 -14.05 -14.93 -5.24
CA VAL A 187 -13.38 -14.74 -3.94
C VAL A 187 -14.04 -13.62 -3.16
N ASP A 188 -14.29 -12.49 -3.84
CA ASP A 188 -15.00 -11.35 -3.27
C ASP A 188 -16.26 -11.06 -4.09
N ALA A 189 -17.37 -10.85 -3.39
CA ALA A 189 -18.62 -10.44 -4.01
C ALA A 189 -18.55 -8.97 -4.50
N PRO A 190 -19.32 -8.60 -5.52
CA PRO A 190 -19.43 -7.21 -5.93
C PRO A 190 -20.00 -6.33 -4.81
N SER A 191 -19.55 -5.08 -4.76
CA SER A 191 -20.03 -4.14 -3.75
C SER A 191 -21.55 -3.92 -3.87
N PRO A 192 -22.29 -3.88 -2.75
CA PRO A 192 -23.74 -3.67 -2.79
C PRO A 192 -24.16 -2.40 -3.53
N ARG A 193 -23.34 -1.34 -3.42
CA ARG A 193 -23.59 -0.08 -4.11
C ARG A 193 -23.47 -0.24 -5.63
N TRP A 194 -22.47 -0.98 -6.11
CA TRP A 194 -22.30 -1.25 -7.53
C TRP A 194 -23.48 -2.08 -8.08
N VAL A 195 -23.88 -3.13 -7.36
CA VAL A 195 -25.02 -3.98 -7.75
C VAL A 195 -26.29 -3.13 -7.85
N ALA A 196 -26.55 -2.28 -6.86
CA ALA A 196 -27.71 -1.39 -6.88
C ALA A 196 -27.66 -0.38 -8.04
N ALA A 197 -26.47 0.18 -8.32
CA ALA A 197 -26.28 1.12 -9.42
C ALA A 197 -26.45 0.44 -10.78
N GLN A 198 -25.93 -0.77 -10.97
CA GLN A 198 -26.12 -1.54 -12.20
C GLN A 198 -27.61 -1.85 -12.46
N ALA A 199 -28.34 -2.27 -11.43
CA ALA A 199 -29.77 -2.52 -11.53
C ALA A 199 -30.57 -1.24 -11.83
N ALA A 200 -30.07 -0.08 -11.45
CA ALA A 200 -30.71 1.21 -11.62
C ALA A 200 -30.36 1.91 -12.95
N ILE A 201 -29.49 1.37 -13.80
CA ILE A 201 -29.07 2.01 -15.06
C ILE A 201 -30.26 2.49 -15.93
N PRO A 202 -31.39 1.77 -16.04
CA PRO A 202 -32.56 2.25 -16.79
C PRO A 202 -33.34 3.39 -16.12
N ASP A 203 -33.07 3.65 -14.83
CA ASP A 203 -33.84 4.61 -14.02
C ASP A 203 -32.98 5.75 -13.48
N PRO A 204 -32.97 6.94 -14.13
CA PRO A 204 -32.19 8.09 -13.68
C PRO A 204 -32.57 8.61 -12.29
N ALA A 205 -33.83 8.45 -11.87
CA ALA A 205 -34.28 8.91 -10.56
C ALA A 205 -33.65 8.03 -9.46
N ARG A 206 -33.65 6.73 -9.68
CA ARG A 206 -33.02 5.79 -8.75
C ARG A 206 -31.50 5.94 -8.69
N LEU A 207 -30.83 6.19 -9.82
CA LEU A 207 -29.41 6.50 -9.85
C LEU A 207 -29.08 7.78 -9.04
N ARG A 208 -29.92 8.82 -9.15
CA ARG A 208 -29.77 10.05 -8.36
C ARG A 208 -29.87 9.76 -6.85
N GLU A 209 -30.81 8.95 -6.42
CA GLU A 209 -30.93 8.52 -5.00
C GLU A 209 -29.69 7.78 -4.52
N LEU A 210 -29.05 6.96 -5.36
CA LEU A 210 -27.81 6.25 -5.09
C LEU A 210 -26.58 7.16 -5.16
N GLY A 211 -26.75 8.45 -5.52
CA GLY A 211 -25.66 9.43 -5.67
C GLY A 211 -24.78 9.15 -6.89
N VAL A 212 -25.27 8.43 -7.91
CA VAL A 212 -24.56 8.18 -9.16
C VAL A 212 -24.97 9.25 -10.16
N GLY A 213 -24.05 10.12 -10.56
CA GLY A 213 -24.33 11.27 -11.42
C GLY A 213 -24.23 10.99 -12.90
N VAL A 214 -23.39 10.05 -13.28
CA VAL A 214 -23.09 9.72 -14.69
C VAL A 214 -23.06 8.23 -14.89
N VAL A 215 -23.68 7.76 -15.98
CA VAL A 215 -23.62 6.38 -16.46
C VAL A 215 -22.95 6.38 -17.84
N VAL A 216 -21.94 5.54 -18.00
CA VAL A 216 -21.34 5.25 -19.32
C VAL A 216 -21.81 3.87 -19.72
N ARG A 217 -22.62 3.81 -20.78
CA ARG A 217 -23.18 2.56 -21.29
C ARG A 217 -22.16 1.75 -22.09
N ALA A 218 -22.49 0.50 -22.37
CA ALA A 218 -21.64 -0.41 -23.11
C ALA A 218 -21.37 0.08 -24.56
N ASP A 219 -22.29 0.83 -25.15
CA ASP A 219 -22.16 1.46 -26.46
C ASP A 219 -21.37 2.77 -26.46
N GLY A 220 -20.87 3.21 -25.29
CA GLY A 220 -20.15 4.47 -25.11
C GLY A 220 -21.05 5.68 -24.90
N THR A 221 -22.38 5.53 -24.95
CA THR A 221 -23.28 6.66 -24.67
C THR A 221 -23.24 7.05 -23.20
N VAL A 222 -23.35 8.36 -22.93
CA VAL A 222 -23.31 8.92 -21.58
C VAL A 222 -24.69 9.41 -21.19
N MET A 223 -25.18 8.98 -20.02
CA MET A 223 -26.44 9.40 -19.45
C MET A 223 -26.18 10.12 -18.11
N GLU A 224 -26.84 11.24 -17.92
CA GLU A 224 -26.81 11.98 -16.66
C GLU A 224 -28.06 11.72 -15.80
N SER A 225 -27.88 11.43 -14.52
CA SER A 225 -28.97 11.25 -13.56
C SER A 225 -29.41 12.54 -12.87
N GLY A 226 -28.55 13.58 -12.90
CA GLY A 226 -28.71 14.82 -12.16
C GLY A 226 -28.32 14.71 -10.66
N ALA A 227 -27.61 13.65 -10.24
CA ALA A 227 -27.04 13.62 -8.90
C ALA A 227 -25.92 14.67 -8.75
N PRO A 228 -25.78 15.28 -7.55
CA PRO A 228 -24.75 16.30 -7.32
C PRO A 228 -23.34 15.70 -7.31
N ALA A 229 -22.34 16.58 -7.42
CA ALA A 229 -20.94 16.20 -7.22
C ALA A 229 -20.73 15.65 -5.81
N ARG A 230 -19.84 14.68 -5.69
CA ARG A 230 -19.48 14.07 -4.41
C ARG A 230 -18.74 15.10 -3.53
N PRO A 231 -19.19 15.36 -2.30
CA PRO A 231 -18.47 16.24 -1.41
C PRO A 231 -17.11 15.64 -1.02
N LEU A 232 -16.10 16.49 -0.88
CA LEU A 232 -14.80 16.04 -0.36
C LEU A 232 -14.97 15.54 1.08
N PRO A 233 -14.36 14.41 1.44
CA PRO A 233 -14.48 13.84 2.78
C PRO A 233 -13.73 14.71 3.80
N PRO A 234 -14.42 15.37 4.77
CA PRO A 234 -13.76 16.26 5.72
C PRO A 234 -12.69 15.56 6.57
N ALA A 235 -12.95 14.30 6.96
CA ALA A 235 -11.96 13.49 7.68
C ALA A 235 -10.71 13.23 6.82
N GLY A 236 -10.86 12.99 5.53
CA GLY A 236 -9.74 12.80 4.59
C GLY A 236 -8.90 14.07 4.46
N ILE A 237 -9.56 15.23 4.36
CA ILE A 237 -8.87 16.54 4.32
C ILE A 237 -8.09 16.77 5.63
N ALA A 238 -8.70 16.51 6.78
CA ALA A 238 -8.05 16.67 8.08
C ALA A 238 -6.83 15.75 8.22
N LEU A 239 -6.95 14.47 7.83
CA LEU A 239 -5.84 13.52 7.83
C LEU A 239 -4.72 13.95 6.89
N PHE A 240 -5.05 14.42 5.69
CA PHE A 240 -4.06 14.92 4.73
C PHE A 240 -3.34 16.16 5.27
N ALA A 241 -4.08 17.13 5.85
CA ALA A 241 -3.49 18.30 6.48
C ALA A 241 -2.54 17.90 7.64
N MET A 242 -2.96 16.97 8.49
CA MET A 242 -2.13 16.45 9.57
C MET A 242 -0.87 15.76 9.03
N TRP A 243 -0.98 14.97 7.96
CA TRP A 243 0.15 14.33 7.31
C TRP A 243 1.16 15.32 6.75
N CYS A 244 0.71 16.47 6.24
CA CYS A 244 1.59 17.53 5.75
C CYS A 244 2.24 18.33 6.90
N VAL A 245 1.49 18.62 7.98
CA VAL A 245 1.94 19.51 9.07
C VAL A 245 2.86 18.82 10.05
N VAL A 246 2.59 17.55 10.41
CA VAL A 246 3.37 16.84 11.43
C VAL A 246 4.87 16.76 11.12
N PRO A 247 5.32 16.43 9.89
CA PRO A 247 6.73 16.43 9.55
C PRO A 247 7.38 17.82 9.66
N LEU A 248 6.65 18.87 9.25
CA LEU A 248 7.15 20.25 9.33
C LEU A 248 7.37 20.68 10.77
N VAL A 249 6.43 20.39 11.68
CA VAL A 249 6.54 20.69 13.10
C VAL A 249 7.69 19.90 13.73
N ALA A 250 7.88 18.63 13.36
CA ALA A 250 8.99 17.81 13.84
C ALA A 250 10.35 18.40 13.42
N CYS A 251 10.50 18.79 12.17
CA CYS A 251 11.74 19.41 11.65
C CYS A 251 12.07 20.74 12.37
N VAL A 252 11.06 21.57 12.65
CA VAL A 252 11.26 22.86 13.36
C VAL A 252 11.72 22.63 14.81
N ARG A 253 11.15 21.64 15.50
CA ARG A 253 11.56 21.31 16.88
C ARG A 253 12.99 20.81 16.96
N ASP A 254 13.43 19.98 16.03
CA ASP A 254 14.82 19.49 16.04
C ASP A 254 15.82 20.62 15.81
N HIS A 255 15.51 21.59 14.93
CA HIS A 255 16.37 22.75 14.71
C HIS A 255 16.49 23.67 15.94
N THR A 256 15.45 23.80 16.75
CA THR A 256 15.50 24.59 17.99
C THR A 256 16.35 23.93 19.06
N HIS A 257 16.29 22.59 19.16
CA HIS A 257 17.12 21.83 20.12
C HIS A 257 18.62 21.85 19.76
N ILE A 258 18.95 21.80 18.47
CA ILE A 258 20.34 21.85 18.00
C ILE A 258 20.95 23.23 18.29
N LYS A 259 20.20 24.33 18.07
CA LYS A 259 20.68 25.69 18.37
C LYS A 259 20.89 25.88 19.89
N SER A 260 19.96 25.43 20.73
CA SER A 260 20.09 25.54 22.18
C SER A 260 21.27 24.75 22.75
N ALA A 261 21.68 23.65 22.12
CA ALA A 261 22.87 22.87 22.53
C ALA A 261 24.21 23.45 22.02
N ALA A 262 24.17 24.29 20.99
CA ALA A 262 25.36 24.98 20.44
C ALA A 262 25.69 26.29 21.21
N ASP A 263 24.73 26.83 21.94
CA ASP A 263 24.85 28.09 22.70
C ASP A 263 25.23 27.85 24.17
N GLN A 264 25.49 26.59 24.60
CA GLN A 264 26.00 26.18 25.90
C GLN A 264 27.42 25.64 25.79
#